data_3a6c206d6f41eb6aba1363b7ea1f7b12
#
_entry.id   3a6c206d6f41eb6aba1363b7ea1f7b12
#
_cell.length_a   1.000
_cell.length_b   1.000
_cell.length_c   1.000
_cell.angle_alpha   90.00
_cell.angle_beta   90.00
_cell.angle_gamma   90.00
#
_symmetry.space_group_name_H-M   'P 1'
#
loop_
_entity.id
_entity.type
_entity.pdbx_description
1 polymer ?
#
loop_
_entity_poly.entity_id
_entity_poly.type
_entity_poly.pdbx_seq_one_letter_code
_entity_poly.pdbx_strand_id
1 'polypeptide(L)'
;LINDWSSHHVFVFTPYRMTAAGPESITYGTAEFKAEVAGWMAALGASHTWVEVTPETSALEIARAQDEATRRPVVVFNLCDGIEVDGYPGIRTVRALEASGLPFSGADTAFYELTTPKTLLKKRLIQHEVSTSPFAIIRNPEVDGRRAGRALGYPLIIKPDVSAASFGISIKSVVQDEAACAAQAAAAIAGERDQENYYEGVFAERFIPGREFTVLCVSDQAASRAVFVYPPVERVFHHALPAHERLLSYDRYWEKYETEGALPDRAPIAHYESAPAEWAEALVTLARDAYTALDGVGYGRIDIRRDERTGDFLVLEANCNCGLSTDGETSVSWILRLSGETMPRLLDRIFQDAILRRGAAVRPARRRSRAKAATVSAAS
;
A
#
# COMPACT_ATOMS: atom_id res chain seq x y z
N LEU A 1 -9.98 -10.64 22.33
CA LEU A 1 -8.60 -10.16 22.17
C LEU A 1 -7.65 -11.25 22.66
N ILE A 2 -6.67 -11.61 21.85
CA ILE A 2 -5.62 -12.54 22.26
C ILE A 2 -4.59 -11.69 23.00
N ASN A 3 -4.52 -11.85 24.33
CA ASN A 3 -3.56 -11.11 25.15
C ASN A 3 -2.23 -11.86 25.32
N ASP A 4 -2.15 -13.09 24.81
CA ASP A 4 -1.00 -13.96 24.95
C ASP A 4 -0.75 -14.75 23.66
N TRP A 5 0.35 -14.46 22.99
CA TRP A 5 0.78 -15.09 21.76
C TRP A 5 1.67 -16.32 21.96
N SER A 6 1.94 -16.73 23.22
CA SER A 6 2.83 -17.83 23.55
C SER A 6 2.39 -19.18 22.99
N SER A 7 1.09 -19.37 22.77
CA SER A 7 0.53 -20.57 22.13
C SER A 7 0.57 -20.54 20.60
N HIS A 8 0.84 -19.38 20.00
CA HIS A 8 0.83 -19.19 18.55
C HIS A 8 2.23 -19.31 17.95
N HIS A 9 2.28 -19.80 16.72
CA HIS A 9 3.47 -19.79 15.90
C HIS A 9 3.28 -18.86 14.68
N VAL A 10 4.24 -17.98 14.46
CA VAL A 10 4.20 -17.03 13.37
C VAL A 10 5.15 -17.46 12.27
N PHE A 11 4.63 -17.75 11.07
CA PHE A 11 5.44 -17.90 9.88
C PHE A 11 5.67 -16.51 9.28
N VAL A 12 6.90 -16.04 9.26
CA VAL A 12 7.27 -14.73 8.68
C VAL A 12 7.63 -14.95 7.23
N PHE A 13 6.68 -14.71 6.33
CA PHE A 13 6.87 -14.83 4.89
C PHE A 13 7.50 -13.57 4.34
N THR A 14 8.74 -13.65 3.92
CA THR A 14 9.52 -12.54 3.36
C THR A 14 9.77 -12.74 1.88
N PRO A 15 9.56 -11.67 1.06
CA PRO A 15 9.70 -11.78 -0.38
C PRO A 15 11.17 -11.88 -0.80
N TYR A 16 11.46 -12.89 -1.62
CA TYR A 16 12.73 -13.11 -2.28
C TYR A 16 12.48 -13.34 -3.77
N ARG A 17 13.42 -12.92 -4.62
CA ARG A 17 13.46 -13.30 -6.03
C ARG A 17 14.67 -14.19 -6.29
N MET A 18 14.56 -15.06 -7.28
CA MET A 18 15.68 -15.86 -7.73
C MET A 18 16.56 -15.06 -8.68
N THR A 19 17.85 -15.02 -8.39
CA THR A 19 18.87 -14.45 -9.27
C THR A 19 19.89 -15.53 -9.65
N ALA A 20 20.78 -15.22 -10.58
CA ALA A 20 21.88 -16.14 -10.92
C ALA A 20 22.82 -16.45 -9.74
N ALA A 21 22.86 -15.57 -8.73
CA ALA A 21 23.65 -15.72 -7.50
C ALA A 21 22.87 -16.46 -6.37
N GLY A 22 21.57 -16.73 -6.57
CA GLY A 22 20.68 -17.33 -5.57
C GLY A 22 19.53 -16.42 -5.17
N PRO A 23 18.79 -16.74 -4.09
CA PRO A 23 17.69 -15.92 -3.61
C PRO A 23 18.20 -14.58 -3.07
N GLU A 24 17.53 -13.49 -3.46
CA GLU A 24 17.84 -12.12 -3.09
C GLU A 24 16.58 -11.42 -2.56
N SER A 25 16.72 -10.65 -1.48
CA SER A 25 15.71 -9.72 -0.99
C SER A 25 16.36 -8.37 -0.73
N ILE A 26 15.92 -7.35 -1.46
CA ILE A 26 16.48 -6.00 -1.34
C ILE A 26 16.07 -5.34 -0.02
N THR A 27 14.81 -5.55 0.39
CA THR A 27 14.21 -4.82 1.52
C THR A 27 14.29 -5.59 2.83
N TYR A 28 14.02 -6.91 2.80
CA TYR A 28 13.77 -7.69 4.01
C TYR A 28 14.87 -8.71 4.35
N GLY A 29 15.87 -8.88 3.47
CA GLY A 29 16.89 -9.93 3.62
C GLY A 29 18.01 -9.64 4.60
N THR A 30 18.09 -8.44 5.18
CA THR A 30 19.21 -8.00 6.02
C THR A 30 19.20 -8.68 7.40
N ALA A 31 20.39 -8.81 8.00
CA ALA A 31 20.52 -9.33 9.37
C ALA A 31 19.82 -8.42 10.39
N GLU A 32 19.86 -7.12 10.16
CA GLU A 32 19.23 -6.09 10.98
C GLU A 32 17.73 -6.27 11.00
N PHE A 33 17.09 -6.42 9.84
CA PHE A 33 15.64 -6.60 9.76
C PHE A 33 15.21 -7.96 10.36
N LYS A 34 15.99 -9.01 10.16
CA LYS A 34 15.73 -10.31 10.83
C LYS A 34 15.78 -10.19 12.35
N ALA A 35 16.73 -9.41 12.87
CA ALA A 35 16.84 -9.15 14.31
C ALA A 35 15.67 -8.29 14.83
N GLU A 36 15.23 -7.29 14.08
CA GLU A 36 14.02 -6.50 14.40
C GLU A 36 12.79 -7.39 14.55
N VAL A 37 12.51 -8.21 13.53
CA VAL A 37 11.36 -9.14 13.57
C VAL A 37 11.45 -10.11 14.74
N ALA A 38 12.63 -10.67 15.01
CA ALA A 38 12.83 -11.53 16.17
C ALA A 38 12.53 -10.81 17.50
N GLY A 39 12.92 -9.53 17.60
CA GLY A 39 12.60 -8.68 18.75
C GLY A 39 11.09 -8.45 18.90
N TRP A 40 10.39 -8.21 17.81
CA TRP A 40 8.93 -8.02 17.82
C TRP A 40 8.19 -9.30 18.25
N MET A 41 8.62 -10.47 17.72
CA MET A 41 8.03 -11.76 18.10
C MET A 41 8.31 -12.08 19.57
N ALA A 42 9.52 -11.81 20.06
CA ALA A 42 9.85 -11.96 21.47
C ALA A 42 9.00 -11.06 22.38
N ALA A 43 8.76 -9.81 21.99
CA ALA A 43 7.92 -8.88 22.73
C ALA A 43 6.42 -9.31 22.75
N LEU A 44 5.96 -9.99 21.71
CA LEU A 44 4.63 -10.62 21.67
C LEU A 44 4.58 -11.96 22.44
N GLY A 45 5.72 -12.54 22.79
CA GLY A 45 5.81 -13.88 23.34
C GLY A 45 5.58 -15.00 22.33
N ALA A 46 5.51 -14.69 21.02
CA ALA A 46 5.23 -15.64 19.97
C ALA A 46 6.50 -16.37 19.50
N SER A 47 6.40 -17.66 19.28
CA SER A 47 7.44 -18.39 18.53
C SER A 47 7.30 -18.08 17.03
N HIS A 48 8.41 -18.09 16.28
CA HIS A 48 8.34 -17.79 14.85
C HIS A 48 9.31 -18.61 14.02
N THR A 49 9.03 -18.70 12.72
CA THR A 49 9.92 -19.23 11.68
C THR A 49 10.05 -18.20 10.57
N TRP A 50 11.28 -17.81 10.26
CA TRP A 50 11.60 -16.98 9.10
C TRP A 50 11.53 -17.85 7.84
N VAL A 51 10.84 -17.36 6.81
CA VAL A 51 10.62 -18.08 5.56
C VAL A 51 10.94 -17.17 4.37
N GLU A 52 11.91 -17.58 3.57
CA GLU A 52 12.28 -16.94 2.32
C GLU A 52 11.33 -17.45 1.23
N VAL A 53 10.42 -16.59 0.79
CA VAL A 53 9.38 -16.94 -0.17
C VAL A 53 9.73 -16.37 -1.54
N THR A 54 9.79 -17.24 -2.55
CA THR A 54 9.83 -16.85 -3.97
C THR A 54 8.52 -17.21 -4.64
N PRO A 55 8.23 -16.70 -5.85
CA PRO A 55 7.03 -17.13 -6.60
C PRO A 55 6.93 -18.65 -6.75
N GLU A 56 8.06 -19.36 -6.87
CA GLU A 56 8.14 -20.82 -7.06
C GLU A 56 7.94 -21.59 -5.75
N THR A 57 8.43 -21.06 -4.62
CA THR A 57 8.37 -21.76 -3.32
C THR A 57 7.11 -21.47 -2.53
N SER A 58 6.36 -20.44 -2.88
CA SER A 58 5.18 -19.95 -2.16
C SER A 58 4.20 -21.07 -1.76
N ALA A 59 3.84 -21.94 -2.70
CA ALA A 59 2.89 -23.03 -2.44
C ALA A 59 3.45 -24.06 -1.43
N LEU A 60 4.74 -24.38 -1.50
CA LEU A 60 5.39 -25.31 -0.59
C LEU A 60 5.44 -24.74 0.84
N GLU A 61 5.78 -23.46 0.97
CA GLU A 61 5.90 -22.83 2.28
C GLU A 61 4.53 -22.66 2.95
N ILE A 62 3.48 -22.40 2.16
CA ILE A 62 2.09 -22.40 2.65
C ILE A 62 1.69 -23.80 3.16
N ALA A 63 2.02 -24.86 2.41
CA ALA A 63 1.73 -26.23 2.85
C ALA A 63 2.46 -26.61 4.15
N ARG A 64 3.71 -26.13 4.35
CA ARG A 64 4.44 -26.31 5.62
C ARG A 64 3.74 -25.59 6.78
N ALA A 65 3.25 -24.37 6.56
CA ALA A 65 2.49 -23.65 7.57
C ALA A 65 1.14 -24.35 7.89
N GLN A 66 0.47 -24.94 6.89
CA GLN A 66 -0.75 -25.75 7.10
C GLN A 66 -0.46 -27.02 7.91
N ASP A 67 0.64 -27.73 7.65
CA ASP A 67 1.03 -28.89 8.44
C ASP A 67 1.28 -28.51 9.91
N GLU A 68 1.98 -27.40 10.15
CA GLU A 68 2.20 -26.90 11.52
C GLU A 68 0.89 -26.47 12.20
N ALA A 69 -0.06 -25.93 11.44
CA ALA A 69 -1.38 -25.56 11.96
C ALA A 69 -2.22 -26.74 12.45
N THR A 70 -1.84 -27.98 12.11
CA THR A 70 -2.46 -29.20 12.69
C THR A 70 -2.01 -29.48 14.11
N ARG A 71 -0.89 -28.88 14.55
CA ARG A 71 -0.25 -29.13 15.86
C ARG A 71 -0.45 -27.99 16.84
N ARG A 72 -0.49 -26.74 16.34
CA ARG A 72 -0.69 -25.53 17.16
C ARG A 72 -1.27 -24.39 16.33
N PRO A 73 -1.85 -23.35 16.97
CA PRO A 73 -2.32 -22.17 16.26
C PRO A 73 -1.19 -21.50 15.45
N VAL A 74 -1.46 -21.21 14.16
CA VAL A 74 -0.52 -20.57 13.25
C VAL A 74 -1.12 -19.28 12.72
N VAL A 75 -0.27 -18.26 12.59
CA VAL A 75 -0.55 -17.03 11.83
C VAL A 75 0.58 -16.81 10.83
N VAL A 76 0.26 -16.44 9.61
CA VAL A 76 1.27 -16.04 8.62
C VAL A 76 1.42 -14.52 8.66
N PHE A 77 2.60 -14.05 9.05
CA PHE A 77 3.00 -12.65 8.88
C PHE A 77 3.51 -12.51 7.44
N ASN A 78 2.61 -12.07 6.56
CA ASN A 78 2.88 -11.95 5.13
C ASN A 78 3.48 -10.59 4.80
N LEU A 79 4.73 -10.57 4.36
CA LEU A 79 5.45 -9.39 3.85
C LEU A 79 5.64 -9.45 2.33
N CYS A 80 4.99 -10.41 1.64
CA CYS A 80 5.06 -10.55 0.18
C CYS A 80 4.19 -9.46 -0.47
N ASP A 81 4.82 -8.35 -0.79
CA ASP A 81 4.23 -7.12 -1.34
C ASP A 81 4.68 -6.83 -2.79
N GLY A 82 5.34 -7.80 -3.44
CA GLY A 82 5.82 -7.70 -4.81
C GLY A 82 4.71 -7.58 -5.84
N ILE A 83 5.03 -7.03 -6.98
CA ILE A 83 4.13 -6.93 -8.12
C ILE A 83 4.27 -8.11 -9.10
N GLU A 84 5.09 -9.09 -8.77
CA GLU A 84 5.41 -10.34 -9.46
C GLU A 84 6.19 -10.19 -10.77
N VAL A 85 6.00 -9.13 -11.53
CA VAL A 85 6.80 -8.79 -12.72
C VAL A 85 8.23 -8.39 -12.34
N ASP A 86 8.43 -7.93 -11.11
CA ASP A 86 9.73 -7.66 -10.51
C ASP A 86 10.45 -8.92 -9.98
N GLY A 87 9.81 -10.10 -10.15
CA GLY A 87 10.28 -11.39 -9.67
C GLY A 87 10.03 -11.67 -8.18
N TYR A 88 9.39 -10.74 -7.47
CA TYR A 88 9.02 -10.91 -6.07
C TYR A 88 7.60 -11.48 -5.93
N PRO A 89 7.35 -12.34 -4.91
CA PRO A 89 6.01 -12.87 -4.64
C PRO A 89 5.05 -11.76 -4.20
N GLY A 90 3.82 -11.80 -4.71
CA GLY A 90 2.79 -10.81 -4.44
C GLY A 90 1.40 -11.42 -4.48
N ILE A 91 0.56 -11.01 -5.44
CA ILE A 91 -0.86 -11.37 -5.50
C ILE A 91 -1.10 -12.89 -5.58
N ARG A 92 -0.25 -13.67 -6.26
CA ARG A 92 -0.40 -15.14 -6.32
C ARG A 92 -0.19 -15.78 -4.94
N THR A 93 0.74 -15.25 -4.15
CA THR A 93 0.95 -15.70 -2.77
C THR A 93 -0.25 -15.37 -1.90
N VAL A 94 -0.83 -14.16 -2.03
CA VAL A 94 -2.05 -13.77 -1.31
C VAL A 94 -3.22 -14.69 -1.66
N ARG A 95 -3.46 -14.96 -2.95
CA ARG A 95 -4.51 -15.91 -3.40
C ARG A 95 -4.30 -17.32 -2.82
N ALA A 96 -3.06 -17.78 -2.80
CA ALA A 96 -2.73 -19.09 -2.23
C ALA A 96 -2.93 -19.13 -0.71
N LEU A 97 -2.60 -18.05 0.01
CA LEU A 97 -2.87 -17.90 1.44
C LEU A 97 -4.39 -17.90 1.73
N GLU A 98 -5.19 -17.17 0.95
CA GLU A 98 -6.65 -17.23 1.07
C GLU A 98 -7.19 -18.64 0.86
N ALA A 99 -6.76 -19.32 -0.20
CA ALA A 99 -7.18 -20.68 -0.51
C ALA A 99 -6.74 -21.69 0.58
N SER A 100 -5.60 -21.47 1.23
CA SER A 100 -5.06 -22.34 2.27
C SER A 100 -5.92 -22.38 3.53
N GLY A 101 -6.61 -21.29 3.78
CA GLY A 101 -7.39 -21.09 4.97
C GLY A 101 -6.60 -20.77 6.23
N LEU A 102 -5.33 -20.46 6.13
CA LEU A 102 -4.55 -19.93 7.26
C LEU A 102 -4.95 -18.48 7.56
N PRO A 103 -4.91 -18.06 8.84
CA PRO A 103 -4.89 -16.64 9.15
C PRO A 103 -3.60 -16.01 8.62
N PHE A 104 -3.70 -14.91 7.88
CA PHE A 104 -2.53 -14.17 7.38
C PHE A 104 -2.72 -12.66 7.50
N SER A 105 -1.64 -11.95 7.75
CA SER A 105 -1.62 -10.49 7.85
C SER A 105 -1.73 -9.84 6.49
N GLY A 106 -2.21 -8.60 6.46
CA GLY A 106 -2.24 -7.76 5.27
C GLY A 106 -3.50 -7.93 4.44
N ALA A 107 -3.41 -7.45 3.21
CA ALA A 107 -4.51 -7.38 2.26
C ALA A 107 -4.97 -8.76 1.80
N ASP A 108 -6.27 -8.90 1.57
CA ASP A 108 -6.82 -9.99 0.78
C ASP A 108 -6.63 -9.74 -0.73
N THR A 109 -6.99 -10.73 -1.54
CA THR A 109 -6.88 -10.63 -3.02
C THR A 109 -7.63 -9.42 -3.57
N ALA A 110 -8.84 -9.15 -3.08
CA ALA A 110 -9.68 -8.08 -3.61
C ALA A 110 -9.08 -6.70 -3.34
N PHE A 111 -8.61 -6.46 -2.11
CA PHE A 111 -7.98 -5.20 -1.75
C PHE A 111 -6.64 -5.00 -2.47
N TYR A 112 -5.85 -6.07 -2.61
CA TYR A 112 -4.58 -6.03 -3.33
C TYR A 112 -4.77 -5.68 -4.82
N GLU A 113 -5.69 -6.38 -5.51
CA GLU A 113 -5.98 -6.15 -6.92
C GLU A 113 -6.58 -4.76 -7.18
N LEU A 114 -7.38 -4.24 -6.25
CA LEU A 114 -8.00 -2.94 -6.38
C LEU A 114 -6.99 -1.79 -6.20
N THR A 115 -5.99 -1.97 -5.35
CA THR A 115 -5.05 -0.89 -4.99
C THR A 115 -3.77 -0.90 -5.83
N THR A 116 -3.41 -2.02 -6.46
CA THR A 116 -2.20 -2.12 -7.28
C THR A 116 -2.26 -1.21 -8.52
N PRO A 117 -3.32 -1.23 -9.38
CA PRO A 117 -3.45 -0.25 -10.46
C PRO A 117 -4.00 1.07 -9.93
N LYS A 118 -3.20 2.15 -10.04
CA LYS A 118 -3.55 3.49 -9.52
C LYS A 118 -4.83 4.06 -10.13
N THR A 119 -5.07 3.81 -11.42
CA THR A 119 -6.29 4.28 -12.08
C THR A 119 -7.54 3.53 -11.62
N LEU A 120 -7.43 2.25 -11.27
CA LEU A 120 -8.55 1.47 -10.74
C LEU A 120 -8.93 1.96 -9.34
N LEU A 121 -7.94 2.13 -8.47
CA LEU A 121 -8.08 2.74 -7.15
C LEU A 121 -8.79 4.09 -7.24
N LYS A 122 -8.31 5.00 -8.09
CA LYS A 122 -8.91 6.34 -8.26
C LYS A 122 -10.35 6.29 -8.76
N LYS A 123 -10.66 5.42 -9.70
CA LYS A 123 -12.05 5.20 -10.16
C LYS A 123 -12.95 4.75 -9.01
N ARG A 124 -12.46 3.84 -8.16
CA ARG A 124 -13.21 3.36 -6.99
C ARG A 124 -13.44 4.48 -5.98
N LEU A 125 -12.42 5.30 -5.68
CA LEU A 125 -12.57 6.46 -4.82
C LEU A 125 -13.63 7.45 -5.34
N ILE A 126 -13.59 7.78 -6.64
CA ILE A 126 -14.58 8.65 -7.27
C ILE A 126 -16.00 8.08 -7.18
N GLN A 127 -16.18 6.77 -7.39
CA GLN A 127 -17.48 6.09 -7.25
C GLN A 127 -18.07 6.19 -5.85
N HIS A 128 -17.21 6.34 -4.83
CA HIS A 128 -17.59 6.48 -3.42
C HIS A 128 -17.49 7.92 -2.92
N GLU A 129 -17.38 8.91 -3.83
CA GLU A 129 -17.31 10.35 -3.51
C GLU A 129 -16.12 10.72 -2.60
N VAL A 130 -15.06 9.89 -2.61
CA VAL A 130 -13.81 10.18 -1.90
C VAL A 130 -12.90 11.03 -2.77
N SER A 131 -12.44 12.15 -2.24
CA SER A 131 -11.61 13.11 -2.97
C SER A 131 -10.27 12.52 -3.37
N THR A 132 -9.97 12.51 -4.66
CA THR A 132 -8.68 12.12 -5.23
C THR A 132 -8.26 13.09 -6.31
N SER A 133 -6.95 13.15 -6.63
CA SER A 133 -6.49 14.04 -7.69
C SER A 133 -7.04 13.62 -9.05
N PRO A 134 -7.54 14.58 -9.85
CA PRO A 134 -8.08 14.31 -11.17
C PRO A 134 -7.03 13.69 -12.10
N PHE A 135 -7.43 12.74 -12.94
CA PHE A 135 -6.53 12.01 -13.80
C PHE A 135 -7.14 11.67 -15.16
N ALA A 136 -6.29 11.35 -16.14
CA ALA A 136 -6.67 10.89 -17.46
C ALA A 136 -5.73 9.77 -17.93
N ILE A 137 -6.30 8.70 -18.47
CA ILE A 137 -5.51 7.58 -19.01
C ILE A 137 -4.89 8.00 -20.35
N ILE A 138 -3.61 7.67 -20.55
CA ILE A 138 -2.88 7.97 -21.78
C ILE A 138 -2.55 6.65 -22.49
N ARG A 139 -3.13 6.45 -23.66
CA ARG A 139 -2.83 5.35 -24.58
C ARG A 139 -2.03 5.82 -25.80
N ASN A 140 -2.37 7.00 -26.27
CA ASN A 140 -1.65 7.70 -27.32
C ASN A 140 -1.06 8.99 -26.75
N PRO A 141 0.29 9.09 -26.63
CA PRO A 141 0.94 10.22 -26.00
C PRO A 141 0.52 11.59 -26.54
N GLU A 142 0.46 11.73 -27.88
CA GLU A 142 0.14 13.01 -28.51
C GLU A 142 -1.33 13.39 -28.38
N VAL A 143 -2.24 12.44 -28.64
CA VAL A 143 -3.68 12.70 -28.65
C VAL A 143 -4.22 12.82 -27.22
N ASP A 144 -3.91 11.82 -26.37
CA ASP A 144 -4.44 11.76 -25.03
C ASP A 144 -3.71 12.72 -24.09
N GLY A 145 -2.39 12.96 -24.29
CA GLY A 145 -1.63 13.99 -23.57
C GLY A 145 -2.22 15.39 -23.76
N ARG A 146 -2.55 15.74 -25.01
CA ARG A 146 -3.23 17.00 -25.34
C ARG A 146 -4.60 17.09 -24.68
N ARG A 147 -5.37 16.01 -24.71
CA ARG A 147 -6.70 15.95 -24.08
C ARG A 147 -6.59 16.07 -22.56
N ALA A 148 -5.62 15.39 -21.95
CA ALA A 148 -5.35 15.49 -20.52
C ALA A 148 -4.99 16.92 -20.10
N GLY A 149 -4.08 17.59 -20.82
CA GLY A 149 -3.72 18.98 -20.55
C GLY A 149 -4.91 19.94 -20.59
N ARG A 150 -5.79 19.77 -21.59
CA ARG A 150 -7.01 20.60 -21.70
C ARG A 150 -8.02 20.34 -20.59
N ALA A 151 -8.16 19.07 -20.15
CA ALA A 151 -9.13 18.68 -19.15
C ALA A 151 -8.68 18.98 -17.72
N LEU A 152 -7.40 18.76 -17.42
CA LEU A 152 -6.84 18.79 -16.07
C LEU A 152 -6.07 20.09 -15.77
N GLY A 153 -5.56 20.77 -16.80
CA GLY A 153 -4.63 21.89 -16.65
C GLY A 153 -3.22 21.42 -16.26
N TYR A 154 -2.26 22.32 -16.39
CA TYR A 154 -0.87 22.08 -15.99
C TYR A 154 -0.56 22.73 -14.62
N PRO A 155 0.43 22.19 -13.87
CA PRO A 155 1.29 21.04 -14.18
C PRO A 155 0.56 19.70 -14.02
N LEU A 156 0.97 18.71 -14.83
CA LEU A 156 0.56 17.32 -14.69
C LEU A 156 1.75 16.47 -14.24
N ILE A 157 1.48 15.33 -13.63
CA ILE A 157 2.47 14.28 -13.40
C ILE A 157 2.10 13.03 -14.20
N ILE A 158 3.05 12.52 -14.97
CA ILE A 158 2.89 11.30 -15.76
C ILE A 158 3.40 10.12 -14.95
N LYS A 159 2.56 9.10 -14.78
CA LYS A 159 2.86 7.94 -13.93
C LYS A 159 2.53 6.62 -14.64
N PRO A 160 3.31 5.55 -14.41
CA PRO A 160 2.85 4.19 -14.68
C PRO A 160 1.62 3.87 -13.82
N ASP A 161 0.69 3.10 -14.37
CA ASP A 161 -0.53 2.68 -13.64
C ASP A 161 -0.20 1.69 -12.53
N VAL A 162 0.71 0.76 -12.81
CA VAL A 162 1.25 -0.20 -11.83
C VAL A 162 2.71 0.11 -11.58
N SER A 163 3.03 0.58 -10.40
CA SER A 163 4.42 0.77 -9.95
C SER A 163 4.48 0.82 -8.42
N ALA A 164 5.57 0.32 -7.86
CA ALA A 164 5.89 0.40 -6.44
C ALA A 164 7.18 1.20 -6.22
N ALA A 165 7.43 1.66 -4.99
CA ALA A 165 8.67 2.27 -4.55
C ALA A 165 9.20 3.40 -5.48
N SER A 166 8.30 4.23 -5.99
CA SER A 166 8.59 5.34 -6.93
C SER A 166 9.15 4.91 -8.29
N PHE A 167 9.13 3.62 -8.65
CA PHE A 167 9.61 3.15 -9.93
C PHE A 167 8.88 3.86 -11.09
N GLY A 168 9.65 4.32 -12.09
CA GLY A 168 9.12 5.07 -13.23
C GLY A 168 8.74 6.53 -12.92
N ILE A 169 9.00 7.03 -11.70
CA ILE A 169 8.76 8.42 -11.29
C ILE A 169 10.09 9.17 -11.18
N SER A 170 10.18 10.29 -11.87
CA SER A 170 11.32 11.22 -11.81
C SER A 170 10.82 12.66 -11.73
N ILE A 171 11.73 13.62 -11.55
CA ILE A 171 11.37 15.05 -11.65
C ILE A 171 10.83 15.40 -13.04
N LYS A 172 11.27 14.68 -14.11
CA LYS A 172 10.75 14.82 -15.48
C LYS A 172 9.32 14.33 -15.63
N SER A 173 8.82 13.53 -14.69
CA SER A 173 7.42 13.09 -14.68
C SER A 173 6.45 14.25 -14.47
N VAL A 174 6.90 15.37 -13.87
CA VAL A 174 6.11 16.59 -13.73
C VAL A 174 6.29 17.47 -14.96
N VAL A 175 5.22 17.63 -15.73
CA VAL A 175 5.22 18.31 -17.02
C VAL A 175 4.41 19.60 -16.97
N GLN A 176 4.89 20.63 -17.68
CA GLN A 176 4.35 21.98 -17.60
C GLN A 176 3.53 22.38 -18.84
N ASP A 177 3.64 21.60 -19.93
CA ASP A 177 2.99 21.89 -21.20
C ASP A 177 2.68 20.63 -22.00
N GLU A 178 2.03 20.81 -23.14
CA GLU A 178 1.59 19.73 -24.04
C GLU A 178 2.75 18.93 -24.63
N ALA A 179 3.82 19.60 -25.01
CA ALA A 179 4.97 18.93 -25.64
C ALA A 179 5.72 18.04 -24.63
N ALA A 180 5.96 18.57 -23.43
CA ALA A 180 6.56 17.81 -22.34
C ALA A 180 5.66 16.62 -21.91
N CYS A 181 4.32 16.83 -21.89
CA CYS A 181 3.37 15.77 -21.57
C CYS A 181 3.44 14.61 -22.59
N ALA A 182 3.43 14.93 -23.89
CA ALA A 182 3.54 13.91 -24.94
C ALA A 182 4.88 13.18 -24.88
N ALA A 183 5.98 13.91 -24.73
CA ALA A 183 7.33 13.34 -24.65
C ALA A 183 7.49 12.41 -23.42
N GLN A 184 7.06 12.86 -22.24
CA GLN A 184 7.17 12.06 -21.02
C GLN A 184 6.24 10.84 -21.06
N ALA A 185 5.04 10.96 -21.59
CA ALA A 185 4.14 9.83 -21.77
C ALA A 185 4.70 8.78 -22.74
N ALA A 186 5.31 9.25 -23.85
CA ALA A 186 5.98 8.35 -24.79
C ALA A 186 7.18 7.62 -24.14
N ALA A 187 7.98 8.33 -23.35
CA ALA A 187 9.11 7.74 -22.63
C ALA A 187 8.63 6.70 -21.59
N ALA A 188 7.58 7.01 -20.83
CA ALA A 188 7.01 6.08 -19.86
C ALA A 188 6.47 4.81 -20.54
N ILE A 189 5.72 4.94 -21.64
CA ILE A 189 5.20 3.79 -22.42
C ILE A 189 6.35 2.96 -23.03
N ALA A 190 7.45 3.59 -23.46
CA ALA A 190 8.62 2.88 -23.97
C ALA A 190 9.32 2.09 -22.85
N GLY A 191 9.49 2.70 -21.67
CA GLY A 191 10.06 2.04 -20.50
C GLY A 191 9.22 0.87 -19.98
N GLU A 192 7.90 0.94 -20.12
CA GLU A 192 7.01 -0.19 -19.80
C GLU A 192 7.23 -1.40 -20.72
N ARG A 193 7.54 -1.16 -22.01
CA ARG A 193 7.74 -2.24 -23.00
C ARG A 193 9.02 -3.03 -22.78
N ASP A 194 10.04 -2.42 -22.18
CA ASP A 194 11.31 -3.08 -21.89
C ASP A 194 11.23 -3.99 -20.65
N GLN A 195 10.14 -3.93 -19.88
CA GLN A 195 9.85 -4.79 -18.74
C GLN A 195 8.65 -5.66 -19.09
N GLU A 196 8.88 -6.90 -19.45
CA GLU A 196 7.98 -7.86 -20.12
C GLU A 196 6.57 -8.06 -19.53
N ASN A 197 6.14 -7.34 -18.50
CA ASN A 197 4.84 -7.54 -17.87
C ASN A 197 4.28 -6.32 -17.12
N TYR A 198 4.61 -5.09 -17.49
CA TYR A 198 3.95 -3.94 -16.88
C TYR A 198 2.49 -3.85 -17.33
N TYR A 199 1.58 -3.87 -16.35
CA TYR A 199 0.14 -3.75 -16.59
C TYR A 199 -0.20 -2.41 -17.25
N GLU A 200 -0.86 -2.54 -18.38
CA GLU A 200 -1.61 -1.57 -19.17
C GLU A 200 -1.66 -0.14 -18.62
N GLY A 201 -0.65 0.65 -18.92
CA GLY A 201 -0.93 2.04 -19.10
C GLY A 201 -0.17 3.03 -18.26
N VAL A 202 -0.03 4.12 -18.91
CA VAL A 202 0.42 5.38 -18.37
C VAL A 202 -0.80 6.27 -18.16
N PHE A 203 -0.83 7.05 -17.11
CA PHE A 203 -1.84 8.07 -16.91
C PHE A 203 -1.21 9.42 -16.54
N ALA A 204 -1.93 10.49 -16.88
CA ALA A 204 -1.63 11.83 -16.42
C ALA A 204 -2.51 12.14 -15.22
N GLU A 205 -1.92 12.70 -14.19
CA GLU A 205 -2.61 13.17 -13.00
C GLU A 205 -2.32 14.66 -12.80
N ARG A 206 -3.28 15.43 -12.35
CA ARG A 206 -3.01 16.81 -11.97
C ARG A 206 -2.00 16.83 -10.84
N PHE A 207 -0.86 17.45 -11.05
CA PHE A 207 0.14 17.63 -9.99
C PHE A 207 -0.42 18.58 -8.94
N ILE A 208 -0.52 18.09 -7.72
CA ILE A 208 -1.06 18.87 -6.59
C ILE A 208 0.13 19.51 -5.85
N PRO A 209 0.32 20.82 -5.97
CA PRO A 209 1.33 21.53 -5.19
C PRO A 209 0.86 21.61 -3.74
N GLY A 210 1.80 21.44 -2.81
CA GLY A 210 1.52 21.57 -1.39
C GLY A 210 2.04 20.44 -0.54
N ARG A 211 1.55 20.38 0.68
CA ARG A 211 2.04 19.49 1.73
C ARG A 211 1.52 18.06 1.53
N GLU A 212 2.35 17.08 1.85
CA GLU A 212 2.04 15.67 1.69
C GLU A 212 1.95 14.97 3.06
N PHE A 213 0.93 14.14 3.21
CA PHE A 213 0.62 13.42 4.44
C PHE A 213 0.50 11.94 4.16
N THR A 214 0.79 11.14 5.17
CA THR A 214 0.60 9.70 5.11
C THR A 214 -0.09 9.21 6.38
N VAL A 215 -1.03 8.28 6.22
CA VAL A 215 -1.91 7.80 7.28
C VAL A 215 -1.99 6.29 7.21
N LEU A 216 -1.69 5.60 8.31
CA LEU A 216 -1.83 4.15 8.41
C LEU A 216 -3.24 3.79 8.90
N CYS A 217 -3.90 2.93 8.14
CA CYS A 217 -5.19 2.32 8.47
C CYS A 217 -5.00 0.83 8.73
N VAL A 218 -5.70 0.31 9.73
CA VAL A 218 -5.73 -1.12 10.06
C VAL A 218 -7.19 -1.55 10.24
N SER A 219 -7.61 -2.63 9.62
CA SER A 219 -8.94 -3.16 9.85
C SER A 219 -9.07 -3.70 11.28
N ASP A 220 -10.23 -3.50 11.89
CA ASP A 220 -10.53 -3.97 13.24
C ASP A 220 -11.83 -4.77 13.24
N GLN A 221 -11.69 -6.06 12.95
CA GLN A 221 -12.84 -6.98 12.92
C GLN A 221 -13.45 -7.21 14.30
N ALA A 222 -12.71 -6.96 15.39
CA ALA A 222 -13.23 -7.03 16.74
C ALA A 222 -14.29 -5.94 17.01
N ALA A 223 -14.18 -4.80 16.34
CA ALA A 223 -15.10 -3.67 16.44
C ALA A 223 -16.10 -3.59 15.26
N SER A 224 -16.61 -4.72 14.76
CA SER A 224 -17.64 -4.79 13.72
C SER A 224 -17.24 -4.14 12.38
N ARG A 225 -16.03 -4.41 11.88
CA ARG A 225 -15.41 -3.83 10.69
C ARG A 225 -15.03 -2.35 10.84
N ALA A 226 -14.79 -1.89 12.05
CA ALA A 226 -14.22 -0.58 12.26
C ALA A 226 -12.81 -0.50 11.64
N VAL A 227 -12.41 0.70 11.27
CA VAL A 227 -11.05 0.99 10.80
C VAL A 227 -10.34 1.76 11.91
N PHE A 228 -9.27 1.20 12.43
CA PHE A 228 -8.36 1.94 13.29
C PHE A 228 -7.42 2.77 12.42
N VAL A 229 -7.44 4.08 12.64
CA VAL A 229 -6.63 5.02 11.88
C VAL A 229 -5.60 5.63 12.83
N TYR A 230 -4.33 5.48 12.48
CA TYR A 230 -3.23 6.10 13.23
C TYR A 230 -3.18 7.61 12.99
N PRO A 231 -2.61 8.38 13.92
CA PRO A 231 -2.38 9.80 13.69
C PRO A 231 -1.60 10.04 12.40
N PRO A 232 -2.03 11.03 11.59
CA PRO A 232 -1.35 11.35 10.34
C PRO A 232 0.03 11.96 10.58
N VAL A 233 0.97 11.64 9.71
CA VAL A 233 2.28 12.28 9.67
C VAL A 233 2.44 13.05 8.36
N GLU A 234 3.17 14.15 8.41
CA GLU A 234 3.55 14.93 7.23
C GLU A 234 4.90 14.48 6.72
N ARG A 235 5.01 14.32 5.40
CA ARG A 235 6.29 14.23 4.70
C ARG A 235 6.72 15.63 4.32
N VAL A 236 7.66 16.17 5.04
CA VAL A 236 8.19 17.52 4.82
C VAL A 236 9.37 17.43 3.86
N PHE A 237 9.15 17.87 2.63
CA PHE A 237 10.19 17.91 1.61
C PHE A 237 11.23 18.99 1.92
N HIS A 238 12.46 18.71 1.54
CA HIS A 238 13.57 19.63 1.78
C HIS A 238 13.30 21.01 1.14
N HIS A 239 13.57 22.06 1.88
CA HIS A 239 13.20 23.44 1.50
C HIS A 239 13.86 23.95 0.21
N ALA A 240 15.05 23.43 -0.13
CA ALA A 240 15.75 23.75 -1.39
C ALA A 240 15.04 23.20 -2.64
N LEU A 241 14.08 22.27 -2.49
CA LEU A 241 13.33 21.72 -3.63
C LEU A 241 12.27 22.72 -4.07
N PRO A 242 12.25 23.08 -5.39
CA PRO A 242 11.14 23.84 -5.95
C PRO A 242 9.84 23.03 -5.86
N ALA A 243 8.70 23.70 -5.85
CA ALA A 243 7.41 23.07 -5.59
C ALA A 243 7.10 21.87 -6.51
N HIS A 244 7.50 21.95 -7.79
CA HIS A 244 7.29 20.88 -8.78
C HIS A 244 8.25 19.69 -8.64
N GLU A 245 9.28 19.79 -7.80
CA GLU A 245 10.22 18.70 -7.47
C GLU A 245 9.94 18.09 -6.08
N ARG A 246 8.95 18.56 -5.35
CA ARG A 246 8.55 18.01 -4.05
C ARG A 246 7.72 16.74 -4.25
N LEU A 247 8.40 15.68 -4.65
CA LEU A 247 7.87 14.34 -4.85
C LEU A 247 8.97 13.31 -4.55
N LEU A 248 8.60 12.09 -4.24
CA LEU A 248 9.55 10.99 -4.15
C LEU A 248 9.88 10.51 -5.56
N SER A 249 10.95 11.02 -6.14
CA SER A 249 11.52 10.48 -7.38
C SER A 249 12.35 9.23 -7.08
N TYR A 250 12.37 8.28 -8.01
CA TYR A 250 13.10 7.03 -7.83
C TYR A 250 14.59 7.26 -7.56
N ASP A 251 15.20 8.14 -8.33
CA ASP A 251 16.63 8.39 -8.30
C ASP A 251 17.11 9.00 -6.97
N ARG A 252 16.34 9.97 -6.42
CA ARG A 252 16.66 10.58 -5.13
C ARG A 252 16.22 9.72 -3.95
N TYR A 253 15.08 9.02 -4.06
CA TYR A 253 14.57 8.17 -2.98
C TYR A 253 15.50 6.98 -2.69
N TRP A 254 16.10 6.40 -3.75
CA TRP A 254 17.05 5.30 -3.63
C TRP A 254 18.52 5.75 -3.61
N GLU A 255 18.76 7.06 -3.47
CA GLU A 255 20.10 7.67 -3.42
C GLU A 255 21.03 7.26 -4.57
N LYS A 256 20.47 6.98 -5.73
CA LYS A 256 21.23 6.57 -6.93
C LYS A 256 21.96 7.75 -7.56
N TYR A 257 21.31 8.91 -7.62
CA TYR A 257 21.83 10.18 -8.17
C TYR A 257 22.40 10.03 -9.58
N GLU A 258 21.79 9.17 -10.39
CA GLU A 258 22.23 8.90 -11.78
C GLU A 258 21.76 9.98 -12.76
N THR A 259 20.55 10.51 -12.53
CA THR A 259 19.92 11.50 -13.42
C THR A 259 19.48 12.76 -12.69
N GLU A 260 19.32 12.70 -11.38
CA GLU A 260 18.89 13.80 -10.52
C GLU A 260 19.98 14.08 -9.48
N GLY A 261 20.43 15.33 -9.40
CA GLY A 261 21.48 15.70 -8.45
C GLY A 261 21.08 15.51 -6.98
N ALA A 262 22.05 15.17 -6.15
CA ALA A 262 21.89 15.17 -4.71
C ALA A 262 21.54 16.57 -4.20
N LEU A 263 20.84 16.64 -3.08
CA LEU A 263 20.60 17.89 -2.38
C LEU A 263 21.89 18.45 -1.75
N PRO A 264 21.92 19.76 -1.41
CA PRO A 264 23.04 20.33 -0.68
C PRO A 264 23.36 19.49 0.56
N ASP A 265 24.65 19.32 0.82
CA ASP A 265 25.18 18.53 1.95
C ASP A 265 24.67 17.05 2.00
N ARG A 266 24.19 16.54 0.86
CA ARG A 266 23.52 15.24 0.76
C ARG A 266 22.38 15.07 1.76
N ALA A 267 21.67 16.16 2.03
CA ALA A 267 20.51 16.14 2.91
C ALA A 267 19.43 15.18 2.37
N PRO A 268 18.68 14.50 3.25
CA PRO A 268 17.57 13.64 2.80
C PRO A 268 16.50 14.48 2.07
N ILE A 269 15.87 13.87 1.06
CA ILE A 269 14.84 14.52 0.24
C ILE A 269 13.65 14.99 1.07
N ALA A 270 13.33 14.28 2.14
CA ALA A 270 12.24 14.61 3.06
C ALA A 270 12.51 14.03 4.45
N HIS A 271 11.80 14.55 5.44
CA HIS A 271 11.70 13.97 6.78
C HIS A 271 10.23 13.93 7.20
N TYR A 272 9.93 13.32 8.35
CA TYR A 272 8.55 13.19 8.83
C TYR A 272 8.35 13.98 10.12
N GLU A 273 7.19 14.62 10.20
CA GLU A 273 6.69 15.35 11.37
C GLU A 273 5.24 14.96 11.66
N SER A 274 4.74 15.27 12.86
CA SER A 274 3.31 15.15 13.12
C SER A 274 2.54 16.11 12.22
N ALA A 275 1.42 15.66 11.66
CA ALA A 275 0.56 16.56 10.91
C ALA A 275 0.03 17.69 11.82
N PRO A 276 -0.22 18.90 11.29
CA PRO A 276 -0.84 19.98 12.06
C PRO A 276 -2.15 19.54 12.72
N ALA A 277 -2.31 19.92 13.98
CA ALA A 277 -3.47 19.51 14.78
C ALA A 277 -4.81 19.93 14.14
N GLU A 278 -4.85 21.10 13.51
CA GLU A 278 -6.03 21.62 12.83
C GLU A 278 -6.45 20.81 11.59
N TRP A 279 -5.58 19.94 11.05
CA TRP A 279 -5.86 19.11 9.89
C TRP A 279 -6.00 17.62 10.23
N ALA A 280 -5.63 17.24 11.46
CA ALA A 280 -5.58 15.83 11.86
C ALA A 280 -6.92 15.11 11.67
N GLU A 281 -8.04 15.73 12.08
CA GLU A 281 -9.37 15.14 11.97
C GLU A 281 -9.79 14.95 10.50
N ALA A 282 -9.55 15.95 9.65
CA ALA A 282 -9.86 15.87 8.22
C ALA A 282 -9.04 14.78 7.51
N LEU A 283 -7.75 14.66 7.84
CA LEU A 283 -6.87 13.63 7.30
C LEU A 283 -7.28 12.22 7.76
N VAL A 284 -7.61 12.05 9.03
CA VAL A 284 -8.09 10.78 9.59
C VAL A 284 -9.41 10.36 8.95
N THR A 285 -10.34 11.30 8.76
CA THR A 285 -11.63 11.06 8.12
C THR A 285 -11.45 10.65 6.68
N LEU A 286 -10.69 11.42 5.88
CA LEU A 286 -10.42 11.10 4.48
C LEU A 286 -9.71 9.75 4.31
N ALA A 287 -8.73 9.44 5.17
CA ALA A 287 -8.03 8.17 5.12
C ALA A 287 -8.95 6.99 5.45
N ARG A 288 -9.83 7.14 6.45
CA ARG A 288 -10.85 6.13 6.80
C ARG A 288 -11.83 5.91 5.66
N ASP A 289 -12.33 6.99 5.07
CA ASP A 289 -13.29 6.92 3.96
C ASP A 289 -12.66 6.28 2.73
N ALA A 290 -11.40 6.63 2.41
CA ALA A 290 -10.65 6.00 1.34
C ALA A 290 -10.44 4.50 1.59
N TYR A 291 -9.96 4.12 2.77
CA TYR A 291 -9.74 2.72 3.12
C TYR A 291 -11.04 1.91 3.07
N THR A 292 -12.15 2.49 3.52
CA THR A 292 -13.48 1.87 3.49
C THR A 292 -14.01 1.73 2.05
N ALA A 293 -13.88 2.79 1.23
CA ALA A 293 -14.28 2.78 -0.17
C ALA A 293 -13.55 1.72 -1.00
N LEU A 294 -12.32 1.41 -0.60
CA LEU A 294 -11.47 0.40 -1.22
C LEU A 294 -11.70 -1.02 -0.65
N ASP A 295 -12.72 -1.22 0.18
CA ASP A 295 -12.97 -2.48 0.88
C ASP A 295 -11.73 -2.96 1.66
N GLY A 296 -11.02 -2.04 2.32
CA GLY A 296 -9.73 -2.25 2.96
C GLY A 296 -9.74 -3.39 3.98
N VAL A 297 -8.72 -4.24 3.88
CA VAL A 297 -8.55 -5.45 4.71
C VAL A 297 -7.10 -5.52 5.18
N GLY A 298 -6.90 -5.96 6.43
CA GLY A 298 -5.58 -6.02 7.04
C GLY A 298 -5.07 -4.62 7.37
N TYR A 299 -4.07 -4.14 6.67
CA TYR A 299 -3.54 -2.80 6.85
C TYR A 299 -3.16 -2.15 5.51
N GLY A 300 -3.17 -0.83 5.48
CA GLY A 300 -2.76 -0.07 4.32
C GLY A 300 -2.42 1.37 4.68
N ARG A 301 -1.57 1.97 3.89
CA ARG A 301 -1.16 3.37 4.04
C ARG A 301 -1.82 4.21 2.96
N ILE A 302 -2.48 5.28 3.38
CA ILE A 302 -3.12 6.24 2.49
C ILE A 302 -2.23 7.47 2.39
N ASP A 303 -1.78 7.79 1.18
CA ASP A 303 -0.97 8.97 0.89
C ASP A 303 -1.88 10.09 0.36
N ILE A 304 -1.79 11.27 0.97
CA ILE A 304 -2.71 12.41 0.78
C ILE A 304 -1.89 13.67 0.51
N ARG A 305 -2.34 14.49 -0.45
CA ARG A 305 -1.83 15.86 -0.59
C ARG A 305 -2.89 16.90 -0.31
N ARG A 306 -2.46 17.99 0.29
CA ARG A 306 -3.28 19.19 0.44
C ARG A 306 -2.95 20.15 -0.70
N ASP A 307 -3.93 20.43 -1.56
CA ASP A 307 -3.78 21.45 -2.61
C ASP A 307 -3.65 22.82 -1.95
N GLU A 308 -2.50 23.46 -2.08
CA GLU A 308 -2.27 24.79 -1.47
C GLU A 308 -3.10 25.91 -2.08
N ARG A 309 -3.68 25.71 -3.28
CA ARG A 309 -4.51 26.69 -3.97
C ARG A 309 -5.95 26.65 -3.49
N THR A 310 -6.49 25.46 -3.18
CA THR A 310 -7.90 25.29 -2.79
C THR A 310 -8.04 24.97 -1.30
N GLY A 311 -7.00 24.42 -0.69
CA GLY A 311 -7.03 23.91 0.68
C GLY A 311 -7.56 22.48 0.79
N ASP A 312 -7.98 21.86 -0.31
CA ASP A 312 -8.57 20.52 -0.32
C ASP A 312 -7.52 19.43 -0.07
N PHE A 313 -7.93 18.40 0.64
CA PHE A 313 -7.16 17.15 0.78
C PHE A 313 -7.57 16.15 -0.31
N LEU A 314 -6.59 15.57 -0.98
CA LEU A 314 -6.78 14.66 -2.10
C LEU A 314 -5.96 13.39 -1.89
N VAL A 315 -6.61 12.23 -1.94
CA VAL A 315 -5.91 10.93 -1.90
C VAL A 315 -5.11 10.76 -3.19
N LEU A 316 -3.83 10.48 -3.06
CA LEU A 316 -2.94 10.15 -4.17
C LEU A 316 -2.99 8.67 -4.48
N GLU A 317 -2.75 7.85 -3.47
CA GLU A 317 -2.70 6.39 -3.56
C GLU A 317 -3.00 5.72 -2.21
N ALA A 318 -3.29 4.43 -2.27
CA ALA A 318 -3.38 3.54 -1.12
C ALA A 318 -2.40 2.38 -1.33
N ASN A 319 -1.52 2.18 -0.37
CA ASN A 319 -0.50 1.14 -0.41
C ASN A 319 -0.90 0.02 0.56
N CYS A 320 -1.55 -1.02 0.04
CA CYS A 320 -1.80 -2.24 0.81
C CYS A 320 -0.46 -2.95 1.06
N ASN A 321 -0.33 -3.63 2.20
CA ASN A 321 0.90 -4.30 2.61
C ASN A 321 2.13 -3.38 2.58
N CYS A 322 1.96 -2.08 2.92
CA CYS A 322 3.09 -1.15 2.99
C CYS A 322 4.17 -1.68 3.94
N GLY A 323 5.43 -1.37 3.63
CA GLY A 323 6.58 -1.86 4.40
C GLY A 323 6.48 -1.55 5.90
N LEU A 324 6.75 -2.54 6.71
CA LEU A 324 6.76 -2.48 8.17
C LEU A 324 8.21 -2.57 8.66
N SER A 325 8.72 -1.51 9.27
CA SER A 325 10.04 -1.44 9.89
C SER A 325 10.04 -0.41 11.00
N THR A 326 11.02 -0.47 11.89
CA THR A 326 11.26 0.52 12.96
C THR A 326 12.59 1.26 12.81
N ASP A 327 13.29 1.05 11.70
CA ASP A 327 14.61 1.63 11.39
C ASP A 327 14.61 3.16 11.15
N GLY A 328 13.44 3.78 10.98
CA GLY A 328 13.29 5.20 10.66
C GLY A 328 13.25 5.52 9.16
N GLU A 329 13.43 4.53 8.29
CA GLU A 329 13.41 4.73 6.84
C GLU A 329 11.98 4.70 6.26
N THR A 330 11.06 4.00 6.92
CA THR A 330 9.67 3.89 6.44
C THR A 330 8.75 4.93 7.10
N SER A 331 7.70 5.34 6.39
CA SER A 331 6.65 6.19 6.97
C SER A 331 5.93 5.54 8.15
N VAL A 332 5.81 4.20 8.15
CA VAL A 332 5.17 3.47 9.26
C VAL A 332 6.00 3.59 10.54
N SER A 333 7.33 3.51 10.46
CA SER A 333 8.19 3.71 11.63
C SER A 333 7.97 5.09 12.27
N TRP A 334 7.82 6.14 11.46
CA TRP A 334 7.54 7.48 11.93
C TRP A 334 6.13 7.64 12.49
N ILE A 335 5.12 7.03 11.86
CA ILE A 335 3.74 7.00 12.39
C ILE A 335 3.74 6.40 13.79
N LEU A 336 4.37 5.25 13.99
CA LEU A 336 4.44 4.60 15.30
C LEU A 336 5.21 5.47 16.30
N ARG A 337 6.38 5.96 15.93
CA ARG A 337 7.22 6.79 16.80
C ARG A 337 6.50 8.07 17.27
N LEU A 338 5.88 8.80 16.33
CA LEU A 338 5.20 10.06 16.63
C LEU A 338 3.87 9.86 17.37
N SER A 339 3.22 8.71 17.20
CA SER A 339 2.01 8.35 17.96
C SER A 339 2.28 7.70 19.32
N GLY A 340 3.56 7.44 19.67
CA GLY A 340 3.92 6.72 20.89
C GLY A 340 3.53 5.25 20.87
N GLU A 341 3.32 4.68 19.68
CA GLU A 341 2.95 3.29 19.50
C GLU A 341 4.17 2.42 19.17
N THR A 342 4.05 1.11 19.33
CA THR A 342 5.16 0.18 19.07
C THR A 342 4.79 -0.83 18.00
N MET A 343 5.79 -1.35 17.29
CA MET A 343 5.55 -2.39 16.27
C MET A 343 4.88 -3.65 16.84
N PRO A 344 5.25 -4.18 18.01
CA PRO A 344 4.54 -5.30 18.60
C PRO A 344 3.03 -5.03 18.81
N ARG A 345 2.63 -3.82 19.21
CA ARG A 345 1.22 -3.46 19.37
C ARG A 345 0.50 -3.34 18.02
N LEU A 346 1.17 -2.81 17.01
CA LEU A 346 0.63 -2.83 15.64
C LEU A 346 0.44 -4.25 15.15
N LEU A 347 1.44 -5.12 15.31
CA LEU A 347 1.38 -6.52 14.91
C LEU A 347 0.32 -7.30 15.68
N ASP A 348 0.16 -7.08 16.98
CA ASP A 348 -0.93 -7.67 17.77
C ASP A 348 -2.29 -7.36 17.13
N ARG A 349 -2.54 -6.10 16.78
CA ARG A 349 -3.78 -5.67 16.10
C ARG A 349 -3.96 -6.36 14.73
N ILE A 350 -2.91 -6.38 13.91
CA ILE A 350 -2.92 -7.00 12.58
C ILE A 350 -3.17 -8.51 12.65
N PHE A 351 -2.51 -9.20 13.58
CA PHE A 351 -2.66 -10.66 13.73
C PHE A 351 -4.03 -11.03 14.31
N GLN A 352 -4.55 -10.25 15.25
CA GLN A 352 -5.92 -10.44 15.75
C GLN A 352 -6.96 -10.28 14.64
N ASP A 353 -6.81 -9.24 13.80
CA ASP A 353 -7.68 -9.06 12.64
C ASP A 353 -7.61 -10.26 11.70
N ALA A 354 -6.41 -10.77 11.39
CA ALA A 354 -6.22 -11.93 10.54
C ALA A 354 -6.96 -13.18 11.05
N ILE A 355 -6.86 -13.46 12.35
CA ILE A 355 -7.54 -14.60 13.00
C ILE A 355 -9.05 -14.44 12.96
N LEU A 356 -9.56 -13.25 13.27
CA LEU A 356 -11.01 -12.97 13.29
C LEU A 356 -11.62 -13.05 11.90
N ARG A 357 -10.94 -12.53 10.88
CA ARG A 357 -11.36 -12.64 9.47
C ARG A 357 -11.48 -14.09 9.04
N ARG A 358 -10.51 -14.92 9.41
CA ARG A 358 -10.53 -16.33 9.10
C ARG A 358 -11.67 -17.05 9.80
N GLY A 359 -11.90 -16.78 11.08
CA GLY A 359 -13.00 -17.36 11.85
C GLY A 359 -14.38 -16.97 11.28
N ALA A 360 -14.50 -15.78 10.71
CA ALA A 360 -15.74 -15.34 10.05
C ALA A 360 -15.96 -16.04 8.70
N ALA A 361 -14.90 -16.27 7.93
CA ALA A 361 -14.96 -16.97 6.63
C ALA A 361 -15.35 -18.45 6.75
N VAL A 362 -14.98 -19.10 7.86
CA VAL A 362 -15.29 -20.53 8.14
C VAL A 362 -16.72 -20.73 8.65
N ARG A 363 -17.40 -19.70 9.15
CA ARG A 363 -18.80 -19.81 9.56
C ARG A 363 -19.70 -19.84 8.31
N PRO A 364 -20.47 -20.95 8.05
CA PRO A 364 -21.36 -20.99 6.92
C PRO A 364 -22.36 -19.83 7.03
N ALA A 365 -22.57 -19.11 5.94
CA ALA A 365 -23.54 -18.03 5.86
C ALA A 365 -24.88 -18.55 6.42
N ARG A 366 -25.32 -18.05 7.56
CA ARG A 366 -26.64 -18.36 8.10
C ARG A 366 -27.65 -18.00 7.01
N ARG A 367 -28.31 -19.02 6.44
CA ARG A 367 -29.41 -18.85 5.49
C ARG A 367 -30.30 -17.72 6.03
N ARG A 368 -30.32 -16.59 5.34
CA ARG A 368 -31.36 -15.58 5.55
C ARG A 368 -32.68 -16.29 5.25
N SER A 369 -33.45 -16.57 6.30
CA SER A 369 -34.80 -17.10 6.19
C SER A 369 -35.58 -16.13 5.29
N ARG A 370 -36.05 -16.59 4.16
CA ARG A 370 -37.05 -15.89 3.35
C ARG A 370 -38.25 -15.62 4.26
N ALA A 371 -38.44 -14.38 4.65
CA ALA A 371 -39.72 -13.94 5.21
C ALA A 371 -40.77 -14.21 4.13
N LYS A 372 -41.74 -15.05 4.44
CA LYS A 372 -42.91 -15.33 3.63
C LYS A 372 -43.60 -14.01 3.30
N ALA A 373 -43.75 -13.72 2.03
CA ALA A 373 -44.69 -12.74 1.55
C ALA A 373 -46.10 -13.16 1.98
N ALA A 374 -46.71 -12.41 2.86
CA ALA A 374 -48.11 -12.54 3.16
C ALA A 374 -48.90 -12.00 1.95
N THR A 375 -49.57 -12.88 1.28
CA THR A 375 -50.61 -12.58 0.30
C THR A 375 -51.71 -11.81 1.01
N VAL A 376 -51.93 -10.55 0.64
CA VAL A 376 -53.16 -9.83 0.91
C VAL A 376 -54.10 -10.09 -0.27
N SER A 377 -55.12 -10.88 0.00
CA SER A 377 -56.26 -11.12 -0.91
C SER A 377 -57.07 -9.82 -1.00
N ALA A 378 -57.40 -9.45 -2.23
CA ALA A 378 -58.40 -8.45 -2.56
C ALA A 378 -59.80 -9.00 -2.27
N ALA A 379 -60.59 -8.19 -1.65
CA ALA A 379 -62.04 -8.32 -1.67
C ALA A 379 -62.67 -6.93 -1.71
N SER A 380 -63.49 -6.75 -2.76
CA SER A 380 -64.50 -5.72 -3.00
C SER A 380 -64.03 -4.38 -3.44
#